data_8feadee54be7bd59187409862d545cb8
#
_entry.id   8feadee54be7bd59187409862d545cb8
#
_cell.length_a   1.000
_cell.length_b   1.000
_cell.length_c   1.000
_cell.angle_alpha   90.00
_cell.angle_beta   90.00
_cell.angle_gamma   90.00
#
_symmetry.space_group_name_H-M   'P 1'
#
loop_
_entity.id
_entity.type
_entity.pdbx_description
1 polymer ?
#
loop_
_entity_poly.entity_id
_entity_poly.type
_entity_poly.pdbx_seq_one_letter_code
_entity_poly.pdbx_strand_id
1 'polypeptide(L)'
;MTIIQDYQNKNKHDIKYYRKQMSKYLLTYNQIKEGIQFKEEDIKNLEKEYFEVCPAVHKINNSSSQWTIEDKRKYMADKIKAGIVIDKLHIKQIERCLLLISKDKYYDIIPLFYFEHNTIEAIAEKLFCDVITIYRNKKRLLDKMIVCYFGASSILE
;
A
#
# COMPACT_ATOMS: atom_id res chain seq x y z
N MET A 1 -18.23 12.45 -30.94
CA MET A 1 -17.95 11.98 -29.60
C MET A 1 -16.44 11.85 -29.46
N THR A 2 -15.86 12.61 -28.56
CA THR A 2 -14.40 12.80 -28.45
C THR A 2 -13.80 11.67 -27.65
N ILE A 3 -12.61 11.18 -28.02
CA ILE A 3 -11.79 10.16 -27.34
C ILE A 3 -11.68 10.42 -25.83
N ILE A 4 -11.75 11.68 -25.41
CA ILE A 4 -11.76 12.10 -24.00
C ILE A 4 -13.01 11.64 -23.25
N GLN A 5 -14.18 11.60 -23.89
CA GLN A 5 -15.44 11.11 -23.28
C GLN A 5 -15.44 9.58 -23.09
N ASP A 6 -14.81 8.83 -23.99
CA ASP A 6 -14.67 7.38 -23.86
C ASP A 6 -13.66 6.99 -22.76
N TYR A 7 -12.60 7.79 -22.53
CA TYR A 7 -11.67 7.60 -21.41
C TYR A 7 -12.33 7.91 -20.06
N GLN A 8 -13.22 8.92 -20.01
CA GLN A 8 -13.96 9.27 -18.78
C GLN A 8 -15.02 8.23 -18.42
N ASN A 9 -15.68 7.63 -19.40
CA ASN A 9 -16.70 6.60 -19.17
C ASN A 9 -16.12 5.23 -18.79
N LYS A 10 -14.89 4.91 -19.16
CA LYS A 10 -14.25 3.62 -18.87
C LYS A 10 -13.74 3.50 -17.41
N ASN A 11 -13.61 4.62 -16.69
CA ASN A 11 -13.03 4.66 -15.34
C ASN A 11 -13.96 5.20 -14.25
N LYS A 12 -15.27 5.30 -14.55
CA LYS A 12 -16.25 5.79 -13.57
C LYS A 12 -16.62 4.67 -12.59
N HIS A 13 -15.87 4.58 -11.52
CA HIS A 13 -16.18 3.65 -10.44
C HIS A 13 -17.08 4.33 -9.39
N ASP A 14 -18.17 3.64 -9.00
CA ASP A 14 -19.04 4.03 -7.87
C ASP A 14 -18.21 4.24 -6.58
N ILE A 15 -18.63 5.18 -5.75
CA ILE A 15 -18.02 5.46 -4.44
C ILE A 15 -17.87 4.20 -3.57
N LYS A 16 -18.75 3.19 -3.76
CA LYS A 16 -18.63 1.88 -3.10
C LYS A 16 -17.35 1.15 -3.48
N TYR A 17 -16.94 1.24 -4.74
CA TYR A 17 -15.68 0.67 -5.21
C TYR A 17 -14.50 1.33 -4.49
N TYR A 18 -14.44 2.65 -4.46
CA TYR A 18 -13.37 3.39 -3.79
C TYR A 18 -13.32 3.12 -2.27
N ARG A 19 -14.48 2.99 -1.61
CA ARG A 19 -14.52 2.56 -0.20
C ARG A 19 -13.94 1.17 0.01
N LYS A 20 -14.25 0.23 -0.86
CA LYS A 20 -13.68 -1.13 -0.81
C LYS A 20 -12.17 -1.11 -1.01
N GLN A 21 -11.67 -0.34 -1.98
CA GLN A 21 -10.23 -0.20 -2.23
C GLN A 21 -9.52 0.47 -1.05
N MET A 22 -10.05 1.58 -0.54
CA MET A 22 -9.45 2.28 0.60
C MET A 22 -9.43 1.40 1.86
N SER A 23 -10.51 0.67 2.12
CA SER A 23 -10.56 -0.31 3.23
C SER A 23 -9.50 -1.40 3.06
N LYS A 24 -9.30 -1.92 1.85
CA LYS A 24 -8.26 -2.91 1.56
C LYS A 24 -6.87 -2.33 1.83
N TYR A 25 -6.59 -1.11 1.40
CA TYR A 25 -5.31 -0.46 1.62
C TYR A 25 -5.01 -0.26 3.11
N LEU A 26 -6.01 0.14 3.90
CA LEU A 26 -5.86 0.27 5.34
C LEU A 26 -5.63 -1.08 6.03
N LEU A 27 -6.36 -2.13 5.65
CA LEU A 27 -6.19 -3.47 6.22
C LEU A 27 -4.81 -4.07 5.91
N THR A 28 -4.24 -3.77 4.74
CA THR A 28 -2.92 -4.28 4.33
C THR A 28 -1.75 -3.36 4.71
N TYR A 29 -2.02 -2.21 5.34
CA TYR A 29 -1.02 -1.19 5.65
C TYR A 29 0.17 -1.75 6.47
N ASN A 30 -0.10 -2.46 7.57
CA ASN A 30 0.94 -3.04 8.42
C ASN A 30 1.73 -4.13 7.67
N GLN A 31 1.03 -4.99 6.91
CA GLN A 31 1.66 -6.05 6.10
C GLN A 31 2.60 -5.48 5.04
N ILE A 32 2.24 -4.37 4.39
CA ILE A 32 3.11 -3.71 3.41
C ILE A 32 4.35 -3.14 4.12
N LYS A 33 4.21 -2.54 5.31
CA LYS A 33 5.35 -2.03 6.09
C LYS A 33 6.32 -3.15 6.48
N GLU A 34 5.81 -4.27 6.95
CA GLU A 34 6.62 -5.46 7.25
C GLU A 34 7.28 -6.01 5.98
N GLY A 35 6.53 -6.10 4.87
CA GLY A 35 7.05 -6.54 3.59
C GLY A 35 8.17 -5.66 3.04
N ILE A 36 8.17 -4.34 3.31
CA ILE A 36 9.28 -3.45 2.98
C ILE A 36 10.52 -3.85 3.77
N GLN A 37 10.40 -4.12 5.08
CA GLN A 37 11.52 -4.51 5.92
C GLN A 37 12.16 -5.83 5.44
N PHE A 38 11.35 -6.84 5.12
CA PHE A 38 11.85 -8.10 4.54
C PHE A 38 12.57 -7.89 3.22
N LYS A 39 12.03 -7.09 2.32
CA LYS A 39 12.69 -6.77 1.04
C LYS A 39 14.01 -6.03 1.23
N GLU A 40 14.12 -5.14 2.22
CA GLU A 40 15.36 -4.44 2.56
C GLU A 40 16.40 -5.41 3.14
N GLU A 41 15.96 -6.41 3.90
CA GLU A 41 16.82 -7.49 4.41
C GLU A 41 17.30 -8.42 3.30
N ASP A 42 16.42 -8.81 2.37
CA ASP A 42 16.76 -9.61 1.19
C ASP A 42 17.86 -8.95 0.35
N ILE A 43 17.79 -7.62 0.14
CA ILE A 43 18.84 -6.87 -0.56
C ILE A 43 20.17 -6.99 0.18
N LYS A 44 20.18 -6.80 1.51
CA LYS A 44 21.40 -6.91 2.32
C LYS A 44 22.00 -8.31 2.26
N ASN A 45 21.15 -9.34 2.22
CA ASN A 45 21.59 -10.73 2.11
C ASN A 45 22.16 -11.02 0.72
N LEU A 46 21.51 -10.56 -0.35
CA LEU A 46 22.04 -10.67 -1.71
C LEU A 46 23.41 -9.99 -1.87
N GLU A 47 23.62 -8.86 -1.19
CA GLU A 47 24.91 -8.15 -1.17
C GLU A 47 25.97 -8.94 -0.38
N LYS A 48 25.64 -9.55 0.76
CA LYS A 48 26.56 -10.37 1.57
C LYS A 48 26.97 -11.67 0.89
N GLU A 49 26.02 -12.43 0.36
CA GLU A 49 26.29 -13.69 -0.34
C GLU A 49 27.23 -13.51 -1.54
N TYR A 50 27.28 -12.30 -2.11
CA TYR A 50 28.23 -11.97 -3.17
C TYR A 50 29.69 -12.06 -2.69
N PHE A 51 30.00 -11.66 -1.45
CA PHE A 51 31.37 -11.69 -0.91
C PHE A 51 31.81 -13.09 -0.46
N GLU A 52 30.88 -13.97 -0.11
CA GLU A 52 31.22 -15.31 0.42
C GLU A 52 31.33 -16.38 -0.67
N VAL A 53 30.67 -16.27 -1.80
CA VAL A 53 30.54 -17.33 -2.82
C VAL A 53 31.43 -17.10 -4.04
N CYS A 54 32.13 -15.99 -4.17
CA CYS A 54 32.79 -15.56 -5.41
C CYS A 54 34.29 -15.53 -5.48
N PRO A 55 35.08 -16.61 -5.14
CA PRO A 55 36.36 -16.82 -5.80
C PRO A 55 36.39 -17.94 -6.84
N ALA A 56 35.38 -18.83 -6.91
CA ALA A 56 35.58 -20.12 -7.62
C ALA A 56 34.69 -20.43 -8.82
N VAL A 57 33.69 -19.62 -9.16
CA VAL A 57 32.71 -19.99 -10.22
C VAL A 57 32.79 -19.07 -11.44
N HIS A 58 34.01 -18.87 -11.95
CA HIS A 58 34.22 -18.03 -13.13
C HIS A 58 34.17 -18.76 -14.47
N LYS A 59 33.80 -20.02 -14.56
CA LYS A 59 33.66 -20.72 -15.86
C LYS A 59 32.61 -21.81 -15.83
N ILE A 60 31.35 -21.47 -16.05
CA ILE A 60 30.43 -22.38 -16.71
C ILE A 60 29.80 -21.61 -17.87
N ASN A 61 30.44 -21.74 -19.05
CA ASN A 61 29.88 -21.34 -20.33
C ASN A 61 28.74 -22.29 -20.66
N ASN A 62 27.50 -21.84 -20.48
CA ASN A 62 26.33 -22.42 -21.13
C ASN A 62 25.68 -21.36 -22.01
N SER A 63 25.86 -21.57 -23.27
CA SER A 63 25.50 -20.78 -24.43
C SER A 63 23.98 -20.68 -24.66
N SER A 64 23.27 -19.84 -23.93
CA SER A 64 21.97 -19.34 -24.39
C SER A 64 21.41 -18.10 -23.66
N SER A 65 22.07 -17.57 -22.64
CA SER A 65 21.74 -16.23 -22.14
C SER A 65 23.02 -15.41 -22.02
N GLN A 66 23.06 -14.25 -22.67
CA GLN A 66 24.16 -13.28 -22.61
C GLN A 66 24.40 -12.68 -21.22
N TRP A 67 23.63 -13.10 -20.21
CA TRP A 67 23.66 -12.54 -18.87
C TRP A 67 24.55 -13.37 -17.95
N THR A 68 25.51 -12.71 -17.32
CA THR A 68 26.34 -13.30 -16.26
C THR A 68 25.51 -13.54 -15.00
N ILE A 69 25.99 -14.34 -14.06
CA ILE A 69 25.34 -14.52 -12.75
C ILE A 69 25.22 -13.18 -12.03
N GLU A 70 26.24 -12.32 -12.16
CA GLU A 70 26.30 -10.98 -11.60
C GLU A 70 25.22 -10.07 -12.20
N ASP A 71 25.02 -10.08 -13.51
CA ASP A 71 23.97 -9.32 -14.18
C ASP A 71 22.58 -9.73 -13.71
N LYS A 72 22.33 -11.03 -13.53
CA LYS A 72 21.06 -11.55 -13.02
C LYS A 72 20.79 -11.10 -11.58
N ARG A 73 21.80 -11.15 -10.71
CA ARG A 73 21.69 -10.68 -9.31
C ARG A 73 21.42 -9.20 -9.25
N LYS A 74 22.17 -8.40 -10.00
CA LYS A 74 21.96 -6.95 -10.09
C LYS A 74 20.55 -6.62 -10.56
N TYR A 75 20.08 -7.29 -11.60
CA TYR A 75 18.71 -7.12 -12.10
C TYR A 75 17.66 -7.46 -11.02
N MET A 76 17.85 -8.57 -10.28
CA MET A 76 16.94 -8.93 -9.20
C MET A 76 16.96 -7.91 -8.07
N ALA A 77 18.11 -7.44 -7.64
CA ALA A 77 18.25 -6.40 -6.62
C ALA A 77 17.58 -5.09 -7.05
N ASP A 78 17.79 -4.66 -8.30
CA ASP A 78 17.17 -3.44 -8.83
C ASP A 78 15.64 -3.57 -8.90
N LYS A 79 15.12 -4.74 -9.26
CA LYS A 79 13.67 -5.04 -9.26
C LYS A 79 13.09 -4.97 -7.85
N ILE A 80 13.77 -5.53 -6.86
CA ILE A 80 13.32 -5.45 -5.45
C ILE A 80 13.37 -4.00 -4.97
N LYS A 81 14.45 -3.25 -5.27
CA LYS A 81 14.57 -1.82 -4.92
C LYS A 81 13.43 -0.98 -5.51
N ALA A 82 13.10 -1.21 -6.78
CA ALA A 82 11.97 -0.53 -7.43
C ALA A 82 10.63 -0.85 -6.72
N GLY A 83 10.40 -2.11 -6.35
CA GLY A 83 9.23 -2.53 -5.58
C GLY A 83 9.14 -1.82 -4.22
N ILE A 84 10.26 -1.72 -3.50
CA ILE A 84 10.32 -0.98 -2.21
C ILE A 84 9.93 0.48 -2.38
N VAL A 85 10.40 1.15 -3.44
CA VAL A 85 10.06 2.55 -3.71
C VAL A 85 8.56 2.72 -3.92
N ILE A 86 7.93 1.83 -4.70
CA ILE A 86 6.48 1.84 -4.95
C ILE A 86 5.72 1.63 -3.63
N ASP A 87 6.10 0.64 -2.83
CA ASP A 87 5.46 0.34 -1.56
C ASP A 87 5.59 1.51 -0.57
N LYS A 88 6.79 2.13 -0.48
CA LYS A 88 7.02 3.33 0.35
C LYS A 88 6.17 4.52 -0.08
N LEU A 89 6.01 4.74 -1.39
CA LEU A 89 5.13 5.79 -1.91
C LEU A 89 3.67 5.53 -1.53
N HIS A 90 3.22 4.28 -1.65
CA HIS A 90 1.87 3.88 -1.25
C HIS A 90 1.62 4.11 0.25
N ILE A 91 2.53 3.66 1.12
CA ILE A 91 2.46 3.91 2.56
C ILE A 91 2.41 5.41 2.87
N LYS A 92 3.30 6.19 2.27
CA LYS A 92 3.33 7.65 2.47
C LYS A 92 2.03 8.33 2.05
N GLN A 93 1.38 7.84 1.01
CA GLN A 93 0.09 8.37 0.56
C GLN A 93 -1.03 8.06 1.55
N ILE A 94 -1.06 6.84 2.12
CA ILE A 94 -2.00 6.48 3.20
C ILE A 94 -1.75 7.34 4.43
N GLU A 95 -0.50 7.53 4.85
CA GLU A 95 -0.13 8.36 6.01
C GLU A 95 -0.58 9.82 5.86
N ARG A 96 -0.48 10.37 4.64
CA ARG A 96 -1.02 11.71 4.35
C ARG A 96 -2.55 11.78 4.51
N CYS A 97 -3.26 10.73 4.08
CA CYS A 97 -4.71 10.66 4.26
C CYS A 97 -5.09 10.55 5.75
N LEU A 98 -4.32 9.78 6.54
CA LEU A 98 -4.49 9.69 7.98
C LEU A 98 -4.22 11.04 8.67
N LEU A 99 -3.17 11.74 8.26
CA LEU A 99 -2.86 13.08 8.77
C LEU A 99 -3.98 14.07 8.49
N LEU A 100 -4.60 14.02 7.31
CA LEU A 100 -5.73 14.87 6.95
C LEU A 100 -6.91 14.75 7.93
N ILE A 101 -7.18 13.53 8.41
CA ILE A 101 -8.29 13.25 9.34
C ILE A 101 -7.88 13.26 10.81
N SER A 102 -6.61 13.43 11.13
CA SER A 102 -6.05 13.28 12.50
C SER A 102 -6.65 14.24 13.54
N LYS A 103 -7.15 15.39 13.10
CA LYS A 103 -7.82 16.38 13.97
C LYS A 103 -9.32 16.12 14.17
N ASP A 104 -9.86 15.09 13.53
CA ASP A 104 -11.28 14.75 13.66
C ASP A 104 -11.54 14.07 15.01
N LYS A 105 -12.62 14.45 15.69
CA LYS A 105 -13.01 13.87 16.99
C LYS A 105 -13.10 12.34 16.98
N TYR A 106 -13.43 11.77 15.83
CA TYR A 106 -13.63 10.32 15.65
C TYR A 106 -12.46 9.65 14.91
N TYR A 107 -11.29 10.30 14.84
CA TYR A 107 -10.12 9.77 14.17
C TYR A 107 -9.77 8.35 14.60
N ASP A 108 -9.82 8.08 15.91
CA ASP A 108 -9.40 6.81 16.50
C ASP A 108 -10.18 5.59 15.99
N ILE A 109 -11.36 5.80 15.40
CA ILE A 109 -12.13 4.72 14.76
C ILE A 109 -11.31 4.03 13.66
N ILE A 110 -10.51 4.78 12.89
CA ILE A 110 -9.74 4.23 11.77
C ILE A 110 -8.61 3.33 12.25
N PRO A 111 -7.66 3.77 13.10
CA PRO A 111 -6.61 2.89 13.61
C PRO A 111 -7.15 1.72 14.42
N LEU A 112 -8.13 1.94 15.30
CA LEU A 112 -8.73 0.87 16.09
C LEU A 112 -9.36 -0.22 15.23
N PHE A 113 -10.05 0.13 14.16
CA PHE A 113 -10.71 -0.82 13.29
C PHE A 113 -9.74 -1.51 12.31
N TYR A 114 -8.88 -0.74 11.62
CA TYR A 114 -8.08 -1.25 10.52
C TYR A 114 -6.71 -1.77 10.93
N PHE A 115 -6.10 -1.23 11.99
CA PHE A 115 -4.75 -1.60 12.39
C PHE A 115 -4.74 -2.50 13.63
N GLU A 116 -5.66 -2.28 14.57
CA GLU A 116 -5.79 -3.10 15.77
C GLU A 116 -6.86 -4.20 15.61
N HIS A 117 -7.61 -4.21 14.50
CA HIS A 117 -8.65 -5.21 14.18
C HIS A 117 -9.74 -5.35 15.25
N ASN A 118 -10.05 -4.26 15.96
CA ASN A 118 -11.15 -4.25 16.93
C ASN A 118 -12.52 -4.34 16.22
N THR A 119 -13.48 -4.98 16.87
CA THR A 119 -14.87 -4.99 16.39
C THR A 119 -15.53 -3.61 16.58
N ILE A 120 -16.59 -3.35 15.83
CA ILE A 120 -17.32 -2.07 15.94
C ILE A 120 -17.90 -1.86 17.35
N GLU A 121 -18.35 -2.94 17.97
CA GLU A 121 -18.90 -2.95 19.34
C GLU A 121 -17.80 -2.59 20.36
N ALA A 122 -16.62 -3.20 20.25
CA ALA A 122 -15.49 -2.89 21.12
C ALA A 122 -15.01 -1.43 20.95
N ILE A 123 -15.06 -0.89 19.74
CA ILE A 123 -14.74 0.52 19.46
C ILE A 123 -15.80 1.43 20.07
N ALA A 124 -17.08 1.07 19.98
CA ALA A 124 -18.19 1.82 20.54
C ALA A 124 -18.06 1.92 22.07
N GLU A 125 -17.73 0.82 22.74
CA GLU A 125 -17.40 0.78 24.17
C GLU A 125 -16.21 1.69 24.51
N LYS A 126 -15.10 1.54 23.79
CA LYS A 126 -13.86 2.30 24.01
C LYS A 126 -14.04 3.81 23.87
N LEU A 127 -14.87 4.24 22.91
CA LEU A 127 -15.12 5.64 22.62
C LEU A 127 -16.39 6.20 23.29
N PHE A 128 -17.07 5.41 24.10
CA PHE A 128 -18.32 5.78 24.79
C PHE A 128 -19.38 6.33 23.82
N CYS A 129 -19.58 5.62 22.70
CA CYS A 129 -20.48 6.00 21.62
C CYS A 129 -21.39 4.84 21.21
N ASP A 130 -22.53 5.17 20.56
CA ASP A 130 -23.37 4.16 19.94
C ASP A 130 -22.71 3.51 18.73
N VAL A 131 -22.96 2.24 18.49
CA VAL A 131 -22.52 1.47 17.32
C VAL A 131 -22.87 2.19 16.01
N ILE A 132 -24.07 2.77 15.91
CA ILE A 132 -24.51 3.52 14.72
C ILE A 132 -23.63 4.76 14.50
N THR A 133 -23.22 5.44 15.57
CA THR A 133 -22.31 6.58 15.51
C THR A 133 -20.94 6.18 14.97
N ILE A 134 -20.43 5.02 15.38
CA ILE A 134 -19.16 4.47 14.87
C ILE A 134 -19.27 4.18 13.37
N TYR A 135 -20.33 3.48 12.93
CA TYR A 135 -20.54 3.18 11.50
C TYR A 135 -20.61 4.44 10.63
N ARG A 136 -21.38 5.45 11.06
CA ARG A 136 -21.52 6.72 10.33
C ARG A 136 -20.18 7.45 10.21
N ASN A 137 -19.44 7.56 11.31
CA ASN A 137 -18.17 8.28 11.32
C ASN A 137 -17.06 7.51 10.58
N LYS A 138 -16.99 6.18 10.72
CA LYS A 138 -16.11 5.36 9.91
C LYS A 138 -16.30 5.61 8.41
N LYS A 139 -17.56 5.57 7.94
CA LYS A 139 -17.87 5.85 6.53
C LYS A 139 -17.47 7.27 6.13
N ARG A 140 -17.81 8.27 6.93
CA ARG A 140 -17.48 9.69 6.69
C ARG A 140 -15.96 9.92 6.61
N LEU A 141 -15.19 9.31 7.50
CA LEU A 141 -13.74 9.42 7.51
C LEU A 141 -13.12 8.73 6.29
N LEU A 142 -13.62 7.55 5.92
CA LEU A 142 -13.21 6.88 4.68
C LEU A 142 -13.47 7.76 3.45
N ASP A 143 -14.62 8.40 3.36
CA ASP A 143 -14.97 9.27 2.23
C ASP A 143 -13.99 10.45 2.12
N LYS A 144 -13.58 11.05 3.23
CA LYS A 144 -12.52 12.08 3.24
C LYS A 144 -11.18 11.54 2.76
N MET A 145 -10.80 10.34 3.19
CA MET A 145 -9.56 9.70 2.77
C MET A 145 -9.57 9.34 1.28
N ILE A 146 -10.71 8.90 0.75
CA ILE A 146 -10.89 8.57 -0.68
C ILE A 146 -10.58 9.79 -1.54
N VAL A 147 -11.12 10.95 -1.22
CA VAL A 147 -10.84 12.19 -1.96
C VAL A 147 -9.36 12.56 -1.91
N CYS A 148 -8.74 12.39 -0.75
CA CYS A 148 -7.29 12.65 -0.58
C CYS A 148 -6.42 11.67 -1.41
N TYR A 149 -6.82 10.40 -1.45
CA TYR A 149 -6.03 9.34 -2.08
C TYR A 149 -6.24 9.26 -3.59
N PHE A 150 -7.50 9.24 -4.04
CA PHE A 150 -7.89 9.03 -5.44
C PHE A 150 -8.17 10.33 -6.20
N GLY A 151 -8.24 11.47 -5.50
CA GLY A 151 -8.50 12.77 -6.09
C GLY A 151 -9.98 13.01 -6.44
N ALA A 152 -10.22 14.10 -7.18
CA ALA A 152 -11.58 14.55 -7.52
C ALA A 152 -12.37 13.54 -8.38
N SER A 153 -11.70 12.69 -9.14
CA SER A 153 -12.35 11.64 -9.96
C SER A 153 -13.15 10.63 -9.14
N SER A 154 -12.88 10.52 -7.82
CA SER A 154 -13.60 9.61 -6.93
C SER A 154 -14.96 10.12 -6.45
N ILE A 155 -15.28 11.41 -6.69
CA ILE A 155 -16.51 12.07 -6.26
C ILE A 155 -17.34 12.64 -7.41
N LEU A 156 -16.80 12.65 -8.63
CA LEU A 156 -17.53 13.10 -9.81
C LEU A 156 -18.41 11.94 -10.30
N GLU A 157 -19.70 11.98 -9.97
CA GLU A 157 -20.76 11.16 -10.56
C GLU A 157 -21.16 11.66 -11.94
#